data_055d9a2dc76e72ed834ef68e55873151
#
_entry.id   055d9a2dc76e72ed834ef68e55873151
#
_cell.length_a   1.000
_cell.length_b   1.000
_cell.length_c   1.000
_cell.angle_alpha   90.00
_cell.angle_beta   90.00
_cell.angle_gamma   90.00
#
_symmetry.space_group_name_H-M   'P 1'
#
loop_
_entity.id
_entity.type
_entity.pdbx_description
1 polymer ?
#
loop_
_entity_poly.entity_id
_entity_poly.type
_entity_poly.pdbx_seq_one_letter_code
_entity_poly.pdbx_strand_id
1 'polypeptide(L)'
;AYTITGVGFEPDVIWVSQIANRATPGISIGFADSTEEGSFGQYNAVGSADTWDDQQPYLFKLYSSSGNSIQATLTSMNADGFTFTVTETGTYTTADGTIMYMCWKA
;
A
#
# COMPACT_ATOMS: atom_id res chain seq x y z
N ALA A 1 -13.12 0.73 3.36
CA ALA A 1 -12.28 1.90 3.10
C ALA A 1 -11.64 2.40 4.39
N TYR A 2 -10.44 2.93 4.25
CA TYR A 2 -9.68 3.49 5.36
C TYR A 2 -9.42 4.96 5.10
N THR A 3 -9.69 5.80 6.09
CA THR A 3 -9.52 7.24 5.97
C THR A 3 -8.44 7.73 6.93
N ILE A 4 -7.46 8.42 6.38
CA ILE A 4 -6.41 9.12 7.13
C ILE A 4 -6.85 10.58 7.29
N THR A 5 -6.83 11.06 8.51
CA THR A 5 -7.20 12.44 8.88
C THR A 5 -6.12 13.07 9.73
N GLY A 6 -6.24 14.36 9.99
CA GLY A 6 -5.27 15.08 10.82
C GLY A 6 -4.05 15.56 10.06
N VAL A 7 -4.08 15.51 8.72
CA VAL A 7 -2.99 16.00 7.88
C VAL A 7 -2.93 17.54 7.88
N GLY A 8 -4.09 18.19 8.03
CA GLY A 8 -4.19 19.64 8.07
C GLY A 8 -4.35 20.32 6.71
N PHE A 9 -4.39 19.57 5.64
CA PHE A 9 -4.59 20.07 4.28
C PHE A 9 -5.04 18.94 3.36
N GLU A 10 -5.56 19.29 2.20
CA GLU A 10 -5.82 18.31 1.14
C GLU A 10 -4.51 18.04 0.39
N PRO A 11 -4.01 16.80 0.41
CA PRO A 11 -2.78 16.48 -0.28
C PRO A 11 -2.91 16.57 -1.79
N ASP A 12 -1.86 17.04 -2.45
CA ASP A 12 -1.70 16.93 -3.91
C ASP A 12 -0.96 15.64 -4.28
N VAL A 13 -0.04 15.22 -3.42
CA VAL A 13 0.71 13.96 -3.58
C VAL A 13 0.82 13.27 -2.22
N ILE A 14 0.69 11.96 -2.23
CA ILE A 14 0.97 11.12 -1.06
C ILE A 14 2.03 10.08 -1.38
N TRP A 15 2.81 9.75 -0.37
CA TRP A 15 3.71 8.62 -0.36
C TRP A 15 3.25 7.68 0.75
N VAL A 16 3.17 6.40 0.45
CA VAL A 16 2.74 5.37 1.41
C VAL A 16 3.72 4.21 1.39
N SER A 17 4.14 3.77 2.55
CA SER A 17 4.85 2.51 2.66
C SER A 17 4.12 1.58 3.61
N GLN A 18 4.12 0.31 3.27
CA GLN A 18 3.47 -0.75 4.03
C GLN A 18 4.47 -1.87 4.26
N ILE A 19 4.53 -2.34 5.50
CA ILE A 19 5.37 -3.46 5.90
C ILE A 19 4.49 -4.54 6.51
N ALA A 20 4.68 -5.77 6.06
CA ALA A 20 4.08 -6.93 6.68
C ALA A 20 5.08 -7.56 7.67
N ASN A 21 4.71 -7.62 8.93
CA ASN A 21 5.52 -8.23 9.97
C ASN A 21 5.07 -9.68 10.21
N ARG A 22 5.73 -10.60 9.52
CA ARG A 22 5.40 -12.02 9.62
C ARG A 22 6.53 -12.90 9.09
N ALA A 23 6.30 -14.24 9.09
CA ALA A 23 7.28 -15.22 8.61
C ALA A 23 7.69 -15.05 7.15
N THR A 24 6.80 -14.50 6.31
CA THR A 24 7.11 -14.07 4.94
C THR A 24 7.05 -12.55 4.87
N PRO A 25 8.14 -11.87 5.19
CA PRO A 25 8.13 -10.41 5.22
C PRO A 25 7.96 -9.83 3.83
N GLY A 26 7.34 -8.66 3.77
CA GLY A 26 7.20 -7.91 2.54
C GLY A 26 7.13 -6.42 2.82
N ILE A 27 7.53 -5.64 1.84
CA ILE A 27 7.44 -4.19 1.86
C ILE A 27 6.85 -3.70 0.53
N SER A 28 6.02 -2.68 0.60
CA SER A 28 5.51 -1.97 -0.58
C SER A 28 5.64 -0.47 -0.36
N ILE A 29 6.12 0.22 -1.38
CA ILE A 29 6.26 1.67 -1.37
C ILE A 29 5.51 2.22 -2.58
N GLY A 30 4.58 3.13 -2.32
CA GLY A 30 3.75 3.70 -3.37
C GLY A 30 3.61 5.21 -3.29
N PHE A 31 3.20 5.77 -4.41
CA PHE A 31 2.89 7.19 -4.57
C PHE A 31 1.57 7.32 -5.29
N ALA A 32 0.85 8.38 -4.98
CA ALA A 32 -0.36 8.75 -5.69
C ALA A 32 -0.53 10.26 -5.74
N ASP A 33 -1.12 10.73 -6.83
CA ASP A 33 -1.74 12.05 -6.92
C ASP A 33 -3.24 11.84 -7.22
N SER A 34 -3.95 12.88 -7.60
CA SER A 34 -5.39 12.78 -7.86
C SER A 34 -5.73 12.01 -9.14
N THR A 35 -4.76 11.69 -9.98
CA THR A 35 -4.96 11.07 -11.30
C THR A 35 -4.29 9.72 -11.47
N GLU A 36 -3.18 9.50 -10.78
CA GLU A 36 -2.38 8.30 -10.96
C GLU A 36 -1.90 7.75 -9.62
N GLU A 37 -1.73 6.45 -9.56
CA GLU A 37 -1.10 5.78 -8.44
C GLU A 37 -0.25 4.60 -8.92
N GLY A 38 0.76 4.27 -8.15
CA GLY A 38 1.60 3.14 -8.43
C GLY A 38 2.53 2.86 -7.27
N SER A 39 3.02 1.64 -7.21
CA SER A 39 3.91 1.18 -6.17
C SER A 39 4.90 0.16 -6.69
N PHE A 40 5.91 -0.11 -5.90
CA PHE A 40 6.79 -1.26 -6.08
C PHE A 40 7.01 -1.91 -4.73
N GLY A 41 7.33 -3.18 -4.75
CA GLY A 41 7.52 -3.90 -3.51
C GLY A 41 8.42 -5.09 -3.65
N GLN A 42 8.74 -5.65 -2.50
CA GLN A 42 9.51 -6.87 -2.38
C GLN A 42 8.78 -7.81 -1.43
N TYR A 43 8.77 -9.07 -1.76
CA TYR A 43 8.31 -10.10 -0.84
C TYR A 43 9.21 -11.33 -0.94
N ASN A 44 9.25 -12.08 0.16
CA ASN A 44 9.96 -13.33 0.23
C ASN A 44 8.94 -14.43 0.52
N ALA A 45 8.67 -15.26 -0.44
CA ALA A 45 7.86 -16.45 -0.24
C ALA A 45 8.70 -17.55 0.42
N VAL A 46 8.09 -18.32 1.31
CA VAL A 46 8.78 -19.42 2.00
C VAL A 46 9.44 -20.36 0.98
N GLY A 47 10.75 -20.54 1.09
CA GLY A 47 11.52 -21.42 0.20
C GLY A 47 11.87 -20.81 -1.15
N SER A 48 11.60 -19.53 -1.37
CA SER A 48 11.89 -18.82 -2.61
C SER A 48 12.91 -17.71 -2.39
N ALA A 49 13.54 -17.27 -3.48
CA ALA A 49 14.35 -16.06 -3.48
C ALA A 49 13.45 -14.82 -3.34
N ASP A 50 14.04 -13.71 -2.92
CA ASP A 50 13.34 -12.43 -2.85
C ASP A 50 12.81 -12.05 -4.23
N THR A 51 11.58 -11.57 -4.26
CA THR A 51 10.91 -11.16 -5.49
C THR A 51 10.60 -9.67 -5.43
N TRP A 52 11.00 -8.95 -6.47
CA TRP A 52 10.64 -7.55 -6.68
C TRP A 52 9.45 -7.48 -7.61
N ASP A 53 8.53 -6.58 -7.34
CA ASP A 53 7.28 -6.48 -8.07
C ASP A 53 6.94 -5.02 -8.40
N ASP A 54 6.59 -4.79 -9.66
CA ASP A 54 5.95 -3.56 -10.11
C ASP A 54 4.46 -3.70 -9.82
N GLN A 55 3.95 -2.85 -8.94
CA GLN A 55 2.62 -2.99 -8.35
C GLN A 55 1.65 -1.92 -8.84
N GLN A 56 1.72 -1.58 -10.11
CA GLN A 56 0.74 -0.66 -10.69
C GLN A 56 -0.57 -1.40 -11.03
N PRO A 57 -1.71 -0.78 -10.89
CA PRO A 57 -2.00 0.60 -10.46
C PRO A 57 -2.34 0.72 -8.96
N TYR A 58 -1.67 0.03 -8.11
CA TYR A 58 -1.98 -0.01 -6.68
C TYR A 58 -1.14 0.99 -5.89
N LEU A 59 -1.75 1.60 -4.87
CA LEU A 59 -1.06 2.45 -3.90
C LEU A 59 -0.07 1.63 -3.06
N PHE A 60 -0.44 0.41 -2.71
CA PHE A 60 0.46 -0.61 -2.17
C PHE A 60 -0.10 -2.00 -2.41
N LYS A 61 0.76 -2.99 -2.34
CA LYS A 61 0.37 -4.39 -2.45
C LYS A 61 1.28 -5.27 -1.62
N LEU A 62 0.70 -6.12 -0.80
CA LEU A 62 1.43 -7.08 0.02
C LEU A 62 0.98 -8.50 -0.27
N TYR A 63 1.93 -9.43 -0.26
CA TYR A 63 1.68 -10.83 -0.49
C TYR A 63 1.78 -11.63 0.81
N SER A 64 0.89 -12.61 1.00
CA SER A 64 1.04 -13.64 2.03
C SER A 64 1.73 -14.88 1.49
N SER A 65 1.53 -15.15 0.22
CA SER A 65 2.18 -16.21 -0.55
C SER A 65 1.92 -15.93 -2.02
N SER A 66 2.51 -16.75 -2.91
CA SER A 66 2.23 -16.64 -4.33
C SER A 66 0.71 -16.74 -4.60
N GLY A 67 0.16 -15.77 -5.29
CA GLY A 67 -1.25 -15.72 -5.65
C GLY A 67 -2.20 -15.21 -4.56
N ASN A 68 -1.70 -14.90 -3.37
CA ASN A 68 -2.51 -14.37 -2.26
C ASN A 68 -1.96 -13.03 -1.81
N SER A 69 -2.75 -11.99 -1.96
CA SER A 69 -2.31 -10.62 -1.69
C SER A 69 -3.43 -9.72 -1.21
N ILE A 70 -3.07 -8.60 -0.60
CA ILE A 70 -3.94 -7.44 -0.45
C ILE A 70 -3.36 -6.30 -1.28
N GLN A 71 -4.23 -5.50 -1.85
CA GLN A 71 -3.87 -4.32 -2.60
C GLN A 71 -4.74 -3.15 -2.21
N ALA A 72 -4.16 -1.96 -2.24
CA ALA A 72 -4.87 -0.73 -1.95
C ALA A 72 -4.91 0.18 -3.16
N THR A 73 -6.04 0.85 -3.32
CA THR A 73 -6.22 1.90 -4.32
C THR A 73 -6.65 3.19 -3.64
N LEU A 74 -6.15 4.32 -4.13
CA LEU A 74 -6.59 5.62 -3.64
C LEU A 74 -8.06 5.83 -4.03
N THR A 75 -8.90 6.16 -3.06
CA THR A 75 -10.30 6.47 -3.28
C THR A 75 -10.49 7.97 -3.49
N SER A 76 -9.89 8.78 -2.64
CA SER A 76 -10.02 10.25 -2.72
C SER A 76 -8.93 10.96 -1.93
N MET A 77 -8.55 12.14 -2.41
CA MET A 77 -7.91 13.14 -1.57
C MET A 77 -8.99 13.93 -0.87
N ASN A 78 -8.81 14.20 0.41
CA ASN A 78 -9.81 14.85 1.25
C ASN A 78 -9.23 16.14 1.84
N ALA A 79 -10.09 17.01 2.33
CA ALA A 79 -9.68 18.31 2.91
C ALA A 79 -8.65 18.19 4.05
N ASP A 80 -8.57 17.03 4.71
CA ASP A 80 -7.69 16.81 5.87
C ASP A 80 -6.89 15.50 5.76
N GLY A 81 -6.75 14.94 4.57
CA GLY A 81 -6.05 13.68 4.38
C GLY A 81 -6.45 12.94 3.12
N PHE A 82 -6.58 11.63 3.22
CA PHE A 82 -6.94 10.81 2.08
C PHE A 82 -7.65 9.53 2.51
N THR A 83 -8.36 8.94 1.56
CA THR A 83 -9.06 7.66 1.75
C THR A 83 -8.54 6.65 0.73
N PHE A 84 -8.29 5.43 1.19
CA PHE A 84 -7.92 4.33 0.31
C PHE A 84 -8.80 3.11 0.59
N THR A 85 -8.93 2.26 -0.41
CA THR A 85 -9.71 1.03 -0.35
C THR A 85 -8.78 -0.17 -0.48
N VAL A 86 -8.92 -1.13 0.43
CA VAL A 86 -8.14 -2.38 0.40
C VAL A 86 -9.01 -3.50 -0.14
N THR A 87 -8.47 -4.25 -1.08
CA THR A 87 -9.10 -5.46 -1.63
C THR A 87 -8.16 -6.64 -1.47
N GLU A 88 -8.72 -7.85 -1.55
CA GLU A 88 -7.99 -9.10 -1.36
C GLU A 88 -8.02 -9.91 -2.64
N THR A 89 -6.88 -10.50 -2.99
CA THR A 89 -6.77 -11.50 -4.06
C THR A 89 -6.36 -12.82 -3.43
N GLY A 90 -7.12 -13.88 -3.70
CA GLY A 90 -6.92 -15.16 -3.04
C GLY A 90 -7.27 -15.08 -1.55
N THR A 91 -6.56 -15.82 -0.74
CA THR A 91 -6.70 -15.77 0.72
C THR A 91 -5.46 -15.13 1.33
N TYR A 92 -5.59 -13.90 1.78
CA TYR A 92 -4.50 -13.22 2.47
C TYR A 92 -4.53 -13.59 3.95
N THR A 93 -3.49 -14.27 4.41
CA THR A 93 -3.33 -14.56 5.83
C THR A 93 -2.85 -13.32 6.53
N THR A 94 -3.72 -12.69 7.30
CA THR A 94 -3.42 -11.45 8.00
C THR A 94 -2.27 -11.64 8.98
N ALA A 95 -1.38 -10.68 8.94
CA ALA A 95 -0.42 -10.41 9.98
C ALA A 95 -0.49 -8.91 10.28
N ASP A 96 0.01 -8.50 11.41
CA ASP A 96 0.09 -7.09 11.74
C ASP A 96 0.94 -6.37 10.70
N GLY A 97 0.36 -5.34 10.11
CA GLY A 97 1.05 -4.47 9.16
C GLY A 97 1.12 -3.06 9.72
N THR A 98 2.12 -2.32 9.29
CA THR A 98 2.30 -0.92 9.65
C THR A 98 2.31 -0.09 8.38
N ILE A 99 1.47 0.94 8.35
CA ILE A 99 1.47 1.94 7.30
C ILE A 99 2.21 3.18 7.79
N MET A 100 3.13 3.68 6.96
CA MET A 100 3.71 4.99 7.10
C MET A 100 3.35 5.82 5.87
N TYR A 101 3.13 7.11 6.06
CA TYR A 101 2.76 7.97 4.94
C TYR A 101 3.35 9.37 5.09
N MET A 102 3.50 10.05 3.96
CA MET A 102 3.80 11.47 3.88
C MET A 102 2.89 12.13 2.86
N CYS A 103 2.52 13.36 3.14
CA CYS A 103 1.62 14.13 2.30
C CYS A 103 2.27 15.46 1.93
N TRP A 104 2.08 15.86 0.67
CA TRP A 104 2.57 17.15 0.18
C TRP A 104 1.42 17.96 -0.40
N LYS A 105 1.56 19.25 -0.24
CA LYS A 105 0.74 20.23 -0.93
C LYS A 105 1.64 21.09 -1.82
N ALA A 106 1.26 21.19 -3.08
CA ALA A 106 1.99 22.03 -4.02
C ALA A 106 1.77 23.53 -3.75
#